data_8550ae598c4d773a59a1b20bd9ccb672
#
_entry.id   8550ae598c4d773a59a1b20bd9ccb672
#
_cell.length_a   1.000
_cell.length_b   1.000
_cell.length_c   1.000
_cell.angle_alpha   90.00
_cell.angle_beta   90.00
_cell.angle_gamma   90.00
#
_symmetry.space_group_name_H-M   'P 1'
#
loop_
_entity.id
_entity.type
_entity.pdbx_description
1 polymer ?
#
loop_
_entity_poly.entity_id
_entity_poly.type
_entity_poly.pdbx_seq_one_letter_code
_entity_poly.pdbx_strand_id
1 'polypeptide(L)'
;IDKKTYSGAFLNNKLTISEEPENGVFRLHDTTVQNFENIWIDYFDLNTDYGELKRRFSEDETLSKACSFAGGIRILRQDSWEALSSFIISQNNNIPRIKGIIGRLCEHYSGYPSAEDMVDETIDSLAYLRSGFRAKYLVDAIEKVLSGEIDYQKIKEMPLDDARNELMKIKG
;
A
#
# COMPACT_ATOMS: atom_id res chain seq x y z
N ILE A 1 6.08 7.47 20.34
CA ILE A 1 5.03 8.04 19.47
C ILE A 1 3.74 7.86 20.23
N ASP A 2 3.01 8.94 20.50
CA ASP A 2 1.70 8.85 21.12
C ASP A 2 0.68 8.18 20.17
N LYS A 3 -0.51 7.86 20.70
CA LYS A 3 -1.54 7.13 19.92
C LYS A 3 -2.12 7.93 18.75
N LYS A 4 -1.77 9.18 18.59
CA LYS A 4 -2.30 10.12 17.60
C LYS A 4 -1.25 10.53 16.55
N THR A 5 -0.06 9.95 16.59
CA THR A 5 1.03 10.24 15.65
C THR A 5 1.43 8.99 14.90
N TYR A 6 1.50 9.10 13.58
CA TYR A 6 1.86 8.03 12.66
C TYR A 6 3.01 8.48 11.77
N SER A 7 3.95 7.59 11.50
CA SER A 7 5.05 7.84 10.57
C SER A 7 5.11 6.73 9.53
N GLY A 8 5.42 7.11 8.31
CA GLY A 8 5.55 6.20 7.18
C GLY A 8 6.36 6.80 6.05
N ALA A 9 6.47 6.07 4.96
CA ALA A 9 7.11 6.53 3.72
C ALA A 9 6.27 6.08 2.51
N PHE A 10 6.34 6.87 1.44
CA PHE A 10 5.74 6.56 0.14
C PHE A 10 6.63 7.16 -0.96
N LEU A 11 7.00 6.38 -1.95
CA LEU A 11 7.93 6.77 -3.03
C LEU A 11 9.19 7.49 -2.48
N ASN A 12 9.81 6.89 -1.45
CA ASN A 12 10.98 7.44 -0.75
C ASN A 12 10.77 8.79 -0.04
N ASN A 13 9.56 9.31 0.01
CA ASN A 13 9.20 10.48 0.81
C ASN A 13 8.73 10.04 2.20
N LYS A 14 9.37 10.55 3.24
CA LYS A 14 8.95 10.31 4.63
C LYS A 14 7.89 11.31 5.02
N LEU A 15 6.93 10.85 5.81
CA LEU A 15 5.89 11.68 6.39
C LEU A 15 5.62 11.24 7.81
N THR A 16 5.50 12.21 8.69
CA THR A 16 4.89 12.04 10.01
C THR A 16 3.60 12.85 10.04
N ILE A 17 2.50 12.23 10.44
CA ILE A 17 1.20 12.88 10.57
C ILE A 17 0.72 12.77 12.00
N SER A 18 0.29 13.89 12.57
CA SER A 18 -0.32 13.93 13.90
C SER A 18 -1.71 14.56 13.87
N GLU A 19 -2.60 14.05 14.71
CA GLU A 19 -3.89 14.67 14.95
C GLU A 19 -3.70 15.87 15.91
N GLU A 20 -4.20 17.04 15.51
CA GLU A 20 -4.22 18.23 16.36
C GLU A 20 -5.38 18.16 17.37
N PRO A 21 -5.34 18.94 18.47
CA PRO A 21 -6.44 19.00 19.44
C PRO A 21 -7.79 19.39 18.86
N GLU A 22 -7.77 20.14 17.76
CA GLU A 22 -8.97 20.52 17.01
C GLU A 22 -9.45 19.33 16.16
N ASN A 23 -10.67 18.87 16.38
CA ASN A 23 -11.23 17.72 15.68
C ASN A 23 -11.16 17.87 14.15
N GLY A 24 -10.55 16.88 13.52
CA GLY A 24 -10.44 16.81 12.06
C GLY A 24 -9.29 17.59 11.45
N VAL A 25 -8.42 18.20 12.29
CA VAL A 25 -7.20 18.86 11.83
C VAL A 25 -6.02 17.92 12.00
N PHE A 26 -5.25 17.76 10.93
CA PHE A 26 -4.04 16.94 10.93
C PHE A 26 -2.85 17.79 10.50
N ARG A 27 -1.75 17.64 11.22
CA ARG A 27 -0.47 18.26 10.88
C ARG A 27 0.42 17.24 10.18
N LEU A 28 0.90 17.62 9.01
CA LEU A 28 1.90 16.87 8.28
C LEU A 28 3.28 17.46 8.57
N HIS A 29 4.18 16.63 9.09
CA HIS A 29 5.56 17.00 9.41
C HIS A 29 6.50 16.47 8.32
N ASP A 30 7.71 17.04 8.26
CA ASP A 30 8.77 16.60 7.37
C ASP A 30 8.40 16.64 5.87
N THR A 31 7.49 17.55 5.50
CA THR A 31 7.04 17.73 4.13
C THR A 31 6.90 19.21 3.77
N THR A 32 6.82 19.49 2.49
CA THR A 32 6.60 20.84 1.94
C THR A 32 5.20 20.96 1.35
N VAL A 33 4.74 22.19 1.12
CA VAL A 33 3.47 22.44 0.41
C VAL A 33 3.50 21.79 -0.98
N GLN A 34 4.61 21.89 -1.70
CA GLN A 34 4.76 21.28 -3.02
C GLN A 34 4.65 19.75 -2.97
N ASN A 35 5.27 19.08 -1.99
CA ASN A 35 5.14 17.64 -1.81
C ASN A 35 3.71 17.26 -1.38
N PHE A 36 3.04 18.11 -0.59
CA PHE A 36 1.64 17.89 -0.26
C PHE A 36 0.77 17.87 -1.53
N GLU A 37 0.91 18.87 -2.39
CA GLU A 37 0.15 18.99 -3.63
C GLU A 37 0.45 17.88 -4.64
N ASN A 38 1.73 17.51 -4.80
CA ASN A 38 2.17 16.56 -5.83
C ASN A 38 2.11 15.09 -5.41
N ILE A 39 2.10 14.79 -4.11
CA ILE A 39 2.21 13.41 -3.60
C ILE A 39 1.07 13.08 -2.64
N TRP A 40 0.91 13.87 -1.58
CA TRP A 40 0.07 13.47 -0.46
C TRP A 40 -1.43 13.65 -0.72
N ILE A 41 -1.83 14.60 -1.57
CA ILE A 41 -3.23 14.75 -2.00
C ILE A 41 -3.69 13.46 -2.70
N ASP A 42 -2.88 12.94 -3.62
CA ASP A 42 -3.23 11.71 -4.34
C ASP A 42 -3.10 10.49 -3.43
N TYR A 43 -1.99 10.35 -2.69
CA TYR A 43 -1.78 9.23 -1.77
C TYR A 43 -2.92 9.04 -0.78
N PHE A 44 -3.40 10.13 -0.15
CA PHE A 44 -4.53 10.10 0.78
C PHE A 44 -5.90 10.13 0.10
N ASP A 45 -5.96 10.11 -1.21
CA ASP A 45 -7.18 10.15 -2.02
C ASP A 45 -8.10 11.32 -1.64
N LEU A 46 -7.51 12.52 -1.48
CA LEU A 46 -8.24 13.71 -1.01
C LEU A 46 -9.19 14.28 -2.06
N ASN A 47 -8.99 13.98 -3.34
CA ASN A 47 -9.83 14.47 -4.44
C ASN A 47 -11.14 13.67 -4.61
N THR A 48 -11.25 12.48 -4.03
CA THR A 48 -12.47 11.66 -4.10
C THR A 48 -13.55 12.18 -3.15
N ASP A 49 -14.75 12.39 -3.66
CA ASP A 49 -15.92 12.77 -2.85
C ASP A 49 -16.45 11.57 -2.05
N TYR A 50 -15.86 11.36 -0.89
CA TYR A 50 -16.34 10.33 0.04
C TYR A 50 -17.72 10.64 0.64
N GLY A 51 -18.19 11.89 0.56
CA GLY A 51 -19.55 12.27 0.95
C GLY A 51 -20.58 11.63 0.03
N GLU A 52 -20.32 11.66 -1.29
CA GLU A 52 -21.15 10.99 -2.28
C GLU A 52 -21.18 9.49 -2.09
N LEU A 53 -20.03 8.87 -1.87
CA LEU A 53 -19.93 7.43 -1.60
C LEU A 53 -20.75 7.03 -0.36
N LYS A 54 -20.66 7.79 0.72
CA LYS A 54 -21.44 7.54 1.94
C LYS A 54 -22.95 7.69 1.74
N ARG A 55 -23.37 8.67 0.92
CA ARG A 55 -24.79 8.81 0.56
C ARG A 55 -25.31 7.56 -0.16
N ARG A 56 -24.54 7.03 -1.12
CA ARG A 56 -24.89 5.77 -1.80
C ARG A 56 -24.90 4.58 -0.85
N PHE A 57 -23.94 4.49 0.07
CA PHE A 57 -23.88 3.41 1.08
C PHE A 57 -24.98 3.52 2.13
N SER A 58 -25.59 4.69 2.32
CA SER A 58 -26.70 4.86 3.27
C SER A 58 -27.98 4.13 2.87
N GLU A 59 -28.10 3.68 1.63
CA GLU A 59 -29.21 2.86 1.13
C GLU A 59 -29.16 1.42 1.68
N ASP A 60 -28.00 0.94 2.11
CA ASP A 60 -27.82 -0.35 2.78
C ASP A 60 -27.63 -0.14 4.29
N GLU A 61 -28.43 -0.85 5.10
CA GLU A 61 -28.43 -0.68 6.56
C GLU A 61 -27.07 -0.99 7.20
N THR A 62 -26.36 -2.02 6.71
CA THR A 62 -25.07 -2.44 7.25
C THR A 62 -23.97 -1.43 6.88
N LEU A 63 -23.94 -1.00 5.62
CA LEU A 63 -22.98 0.01 5.15
C LEU A 63 -23.24 1.37 5.80
N SER A 64 -24.49 1.75 6.02
CA SER A 64 -24.85 2.98 6.73
C SER A 64 -24.30 2.99 8.16
N LYS A 65 -24.47 1.89 8.89
CA LYS A 65 -23.90 1.73 10.25
C LYS A 65 -22.36 1.78 10.22
N ALA A 66 -21.73 1.12 9.26
CA ALA A 66 -20.27 1.14 9.10
C ALA A 66 -19.75 2.56 8.80
N CYS A 67 -20.40 3.31 7.92
CA CYS A 67 -20.06 4.69 7.63
C CYS A 67 -20.22 5.61 8.84
N SER A 68 -21.24 5.39 9.65
CA SER A 68 -21.46 6.16 10.89
C SER A 68 -20.39 5.86 11.95
N PHE A 69 -19.94 4.59 12.03
CA PHE A 69 -18.92 4.16 12.98
C PHE A 69 -17.51 4.66 12.59
N ALA A 70 -17.15 4.59 11.30
CA ALA A 70 -15.81 4.85 10.81
C ALA A 70 -15.84 5.79 9.60
N GLY A 71 -16.47 6.95 9.74
CA GLY A 71 -16.73 7.89 8.66
C GLY A 71 -15.50 8.58 8.05
N GLY A 72 -14.32 8.44 8.63
CA GLY A 72 -13.07 9.04 8.15
C GLY A 72 -12.17 8.13 7.32
N ILE A 73 -12.56 6.87 7.10
CA ILE A 73 -11.74 5.92 6.34
C ILE A 73 -11.61 6.38 4.87
N ARG A 74 -10.37 6.34 4.37
CA ARG A 74 -10.00 6.55 2.97
C ARG A 74 -9.13 5.40 2.49
N ILE A 75 -9.19 5.09 1.20
CA ILE A 75 -8.32 4.09 0.58
C ILE A 75 -7.05 4.80 0.12
N LEU A 76 -5.90 4.42 0.69
CA LEU A 76 -4.62 4.98 0.28
C LEU A 76 -4.27 4.52 -1.14
N ARG A 77 -3.84 5.45 -1.98
CA ARG A 77 -3.35 5.15 -3.34
C ARG A 77 -1.86 4.82 -3.27
N GLN A 78 -1.58 3.58 -2.87
CA GLN A 78 -0.23 3.06 -2.81
C GLN A 78 0.37 2.84 -4.21
N ASP A 79 1.69 2.81 -4.28
CA ASP A 79 2.38 2.31 -5.47
C ASP A 79 1.96 0.87 -5.77
N SER A 80 1.84 0.52 -7.06
CA SER A 80 1.29 -0.78 -7.48
C SER A 80 2.21 -1.94 -7.08
N TRP A 81 3.53 -1.77 -7.17
CA TRP A 81 4.49 -2.79 -6.74
C TRP A 81 4.52 -2.93 -5.22
N GLU A 82 4.55 -1.79 -4.51
CA GLU A 82 4.50 -1.80 -3.03
C GLU A 82 3.23 -2.50 -2.54
N ALA A 83 2.07 -2.20 -3.13
CA ALA A 83 0.81 -2.84 -2.78
C ALA A 83 0.84 -4.36 -3.05
N LEU A 84 1.29 -4.79 -4.24
CA LEU A 84 1.37 -6.20 -4.61
C LEU A 84 2.34 -6.98 -3.72
N SER A 85 3.57 -6.51 -3.58
CA SER A 85 4.60 -7.20 -2.80
C SER A 85 4.27 -7.25 -1.30
N SER A 86 3.70 -6.17 -0.75
CA SER A 86 3.18 -6.15 0.63
C SER A 86 2.00 -7.11 0.82
N PHE A 87 1.12 -7.24 -0.18
CA PHE A 87 0.03 -8.22 -0.16
C PHE A 87 0.57 -9.65 -0.12
N ILE A 88 1.57 -9.98 -0.96
CA ILE A 88 2.25 -11.29 -0.93
C ILE A 88 2.85 -11.56 0.45
N ILE A 89 3.54 -10.57 1.04
CA ILE A 89 4.10 -10.68 2.39
C ILE A 89 3.01 -10.90 3.45
N SER A 90 1.83 -10.35 3.24
CA SER A 90 0.71 -10.43 4.19
C SER A 90 0.01 -11.79 4.21
N GLN A 91 0.15 -12.62 3.17
CA GLN A 91 -0.54 -13.89 3.06
C GLN A 91 -0.26 -14.82 4.25
N ASN A 92 -1.33 -15.31 4.89
CA ASN A 92 -1.27 -16.19 6.06
C ASN A 92 -0.24 -15.71 7.10
N ASN A 93 -0.31 -14.43 7.48
CA ASN A 93 0.65 -13.76 8.34
C ASN A 93 -0.05 -12.87 9.38
N ASN A 94 0.70 -12.32 10.32
CA ASN A 94 0.21 -11.36 11.30
C ASN A 94 0.93 -10.01 11.17
N ILE A 95 0.28 -8.95 11.63
CA ILE A 95 0.76 -7.57 11.46
C ILE A 95 2.18 -7.36 12.01
N PRO A 96 2.56 -7.82 13.23
CA PRO A 96 3.93 -7.65 13.71
C PRO A 96 4.98 -8.30 12.81
N ARG A 97 4.70 -9.50 12.30
CA ARG A 97 5.62 -10.20 11.40
C ARG A 97 5.69 -9.55 10.02
N ILE A 98 4.56 -9.09 9.47
CA ILE A 98 4.51 -8.34 8.21
C ILE A 98 5.39 -7.08 8.33
N LYS A 99 5.19 -6.27 9.39
CA LYS A 99 6.02 -5.09 9.66
C LYS A 99 7.50 -5.41 9.77
N GLY A 100 7.84 -6.53 10.43
CA GLY A 100 9.23 -6.96 10.55
C GLY A 100 9.86 -7.38 9.24
N ILE A 101 9.11 -8.01 8.32
CA ILE A 101 9.59 -8.39 6.98
C ILE A 101 9.80 -7.12 6.14
N ILE A 102 8.79 -6.24 6.07
CA ILE A 102 8.87 -4.98 5.33
C ILE A 102 9.99 -4.09 5.90
N GLY A 103 10.15 -4.05 7.22
CA GLY A 103 11.22 -3.29 7.85
C GLY A 103 12.61 -3.74 7.40
N ARG A 104 12.88 -5.06 7.34
CA ARG A 104 14.15 -5.61 6.83
C ARG A 104 14.35 -5.33 5.35
N LEU A 105 13.27 -5.40 4.55
CA LEU A 105 13.31 -5.05 3.13
C LEU A 105 13.72 -3.58 2.96
N CYS A 106 13.04 -2.66 3.63
CA CYS A 106 13.33 -1.23 3.58
C CYS A 106 14.72 -0.87 4.14
N GLU A 107 15.20 -1.60 5.16
CA GLU A 107 16.53 -1.40 5.72
C GLU A 107 17.62 -1.80 4.72
N HIS A 108 17.44 -2.93 4.03
CA HIS A 108 18.39 -3.43 3.03
C HIS A 108 18.54 -2.47 1.84
N TYR A 109 17.44 -1.93 1.35
CA TYR A 109 17.42 -1.03 0.18
C TYR A 109 17.41 0.47 0.54
N SER A 110 17.49 0.83 1.82
CA SER A 110 17.38 2.23 2.29
C SER A 110 16.05 2.92 1.94
N GLY A 111 15.01 2.14 1.70
CA GLY A 111 13.67 2.55 1.32
C GLY A 111 12.88 1.35 0.80
N TYR A 112 11.64 1.53 0.35
CA TYR A 112 10.92 0.43 -0.29
C TYR A 112 11.47 0.24 -1.70
N PRO A 113 12.00 -0.95 -2.06
CA PRO A 113 12.59 -1.18 -3.38
C PRO A 113 11.52 -1.26 -4.47
N SER A 114 11.87 -0.84 -5.68
CA SER A 114 11.11 -1.17 -6.88
C SER A 114 11.35 -2.62 -7.31
N ALA A 115 10.57 -3.12 -8.29
CA ALA A 115 10.81 -4.44 -8.86
C ALA A 115 12.18 -4.50 -9.58
N GLU A 116 12.59 -3.39 -10.21
CA GLU A 116 13.87 -3.22 -10.88
C GLU A 116 15.07 -3.30 -9.91
N ASP A 117 14.93 -2.71 -8.71
CA ASP A 117 15.95 -2.81 -7.66
C ASP A 117 16.15 -4.26 -7.20
N MET A 118 15.16 -5.11 -7.38
CA MET A 118 15.14 -6.50 -6.94
C MET A 118 15.38 -7.51 -8.08
N VAL A 119 15.84 -7.07 -9.26
CA VAL A 119 15.96 -7.91 -10.48
C VAL A 119 16.84 -9.15 -10.29
N ASP A 120 17.90 -9.04 -9.51
CA ASP A 120 18.85 -10.12 -9.26
C ASP A 120 18.51 -10.98 -8.03
N GLU A 121 17.38 -10.69 -7.38
CA GLU A 121 16.98 -11.43 -6.18
C GLU A 121 16.54 -12.86 -6.48
N THR A 122 17.02 -13.76 -5.64
CA THR A 122 16.67 -15.18 -5.65
C THR A 122 15.98 -15.56 -4.33
N ILE A 123 15.43 -16.78 -4.26
CA ILE A 123 14.86 -17.28 -3.02
C ILE A 123 15.91 -17.28 -1.89
N ASP A 124 17.15 -17.63 -2.22
CA ASP A 124 18.25 -17.72 -1.25
C ASP A 124 18.73 -16.33 -0.81
N SER A 125 18.86 -15.38 -1.74
CA SER A 125 19.24 -13.99 -1.40
C SER A 125 18.21 -13.32 -0.52
N LEU A 126 16.91 -13.60 -0.71
CA LEU A 126 15.82 -13.09 0.13
C LEU A 126 15.70 -13.76 1.51
N ALA A 127 16.62 -14.66 1.87
CA ALA A 127 16.58 -15.35 3.19
C ALA A 127 16.64 -14.36 4.37
N TYR A 128 17.31 -13.20 4.20
CA TYR A 128 17.37 -12.17 5.24
C TYR A 128 16.00 -11.60 5.63
N LEU A 129 15.03 -11.63 4.72
CA LEU A 129 13.65 -11.21 5.00
C LEU A 129 12.94 -12.11 6.02
N ARG A 130 13.38 -13.36 6.18
CA ARG A 130 12.69 -14.38 7.00
C ARG A 130 11.21 -14.51 6.61
N SER A 131 10.92 -14.35 5.32
CA SER A 131 9.55 -14.37 4.75
C SER A 131 9.01 -15.79 4.60
N GLY A 132 9.87 -16.82 4.75
CA GLY A 132 9.51 -18.22 4.58
C GLY A 132 9.12 -18.52 3.13
N PHE A 133 8.04 -19.28 2.95
CA PHE A 133 7.58 -19.68 1.61
C PHE A 133 7.23 -18.48 0.68
N ARG A 134 7.09 -17.27 1.21
CA ARG A 134 6.74 -16.07 0.44
C ARG A 134 7.89 -15.57 -0.42
N ALA A 135 9.14 -15.94 -0.10
CA ALA A 135 10.29 -15.58 -0.94
C ALA A 135 10.11 -16.04 -2.39
N LYS A 136 9.64 -17.26 -2.60
CA LYS A 136 9.37 -17.78 -3.96
C LYS A 136 8.26 -17.04 -4.69
N TYR A 137 7.28 -16.49 -3.97
CA TYR A 137 6.20 -15.70 -4.57
C TYR A 137 6.65 -14.27 -4.90
N LEU A 138 7.54 -13.71 -4.08
CA LEU A 138 8.17 -12.43 -4.39
C LEU A 138 9.02 -12.52 -5.65
N VAL A 139 9.86 -13.56 -5.78
CA VAL A 139 10.68 -13.80 -6.99
C VAL A 139 9.79 -13.97 -8.22
N ASP A 140 8.74 -14.79 -8.16
CA ASP A 140 7.79 -14.97 -9.27
C ASP A 140 7.10 -13.65 -9.64
N ALA A 141 6.75 -12.81 -8.67
CA ALA A 141 6.15 -11.50 -8.91
C ALA A 141 7.13 -10.52 -9.57
N ILE A 142 8.40 -10.49 -9.10
CA ILE A 142 9.47 -9.69 -9.70
C ILE A 142 9.64 -10.06 -11.18
N GLU A 143 9.81 -11.35 -11.48
CA GLU A 143 9.99 -11.84 -12.85
C GLU A 143 8.83 -11.42 -13.76
N LYS A 144 7.57 -11.57 -13.31
CA LYS A 144 6.38 -11.26 -14.08
C LYS A 144 6.16 -9.78 -14.31
N VAL A 145 6.48 -8.95 -13.32
CA VAL A 145 6.42 -7.49 -13.47
C VAL A 145 7.49 -7.02 -14.44
N LEU A 146 8.75 -7.47 -14.29
CA LEU A 146 9.86 -7.06 -15.16
C LEU A 146 9.73 -7.57 -16.59
N SER A 147 9.15 -8.76 -16.79
CA SER A 147 8.86 -9.27 -18.13
C SER A 147 7.68 -8.58 -18.82
N GLY A 148 6.90 -7.78 -18.11
CA GLY A 148 5.67 -7.16 -18.61
C GLY A 148 4.48 -8.10 -18.70
N GLU A 149 4.58 -9.35 -18.17
CA GLU A 149 3.42 -10.24 -18.04
C GLU A 149 2.37 -9.62 -17.10
N ILE A 150 2.80 -8.98 -16.04
CA ILE A 150 1.96 -8.15 -15.16
C ILE A 150 2.22 -6.68 -15.47
N ASP A 151 1.27 -6.06 -16.14
CA ASP A 151 1.31 -4.65 -16.54
C ASP A 151 0.24 -3.88 -15.76
N TYR A 152 0.65 -3.12 -14.76
CA TYR A 152 -0.26 -2.38 -13.89
C TYR A 152 -1.11 -1.33 -14.62
N GLN A 153 -0.61 -0.75 -15.70
CA GLN A 153 -1.38 0.25 -16.44
C GLN A 153 -2.54 -0.42 -17.18
N LYS A 154 -2.26 -1.56 -17.82
CA LYS A 154 -3.32 -2.35 -18.47
C LYS A 154 -4.33 -2.88 -17.45
N ILE A 155 -3.86 -3.39 -16.30
CA ILE A 155 -4.72 -3.93 -15.25
C ILE A 155 -5.70 -2.87 -14.72
N LYS A 156 -5.27 -1.62 -14.56
CA LYS A 156 -6.13 -0.52 -14.11
C LYS A 156 -7.28 -0.18 -15.06
N GLU A 157 -7.12 -0.50 -16.34
CA GLU A 157 -8.13 -0.25 -17.38
C GLU A 157 -9.04 -1.45 -17.63
N MET A 158 -8.73 -2.62 -17.06
CA MET A 158 -9.50 -3.86 -17.23
C MET A 158 -10.78 -3.86 -16.38
N PRO A 159 -11.83 -4.59 -16.81
CA PRO A 159 -12.92 -5.00 -15.94
C PRO A 159 -12.38 -5.75 -14.71
N LEU A 160 -13.08 -5.64 -13.57
CA LEU A 160 -12.62 -6.18 -12.28
C LEU A 160 -12.24 -7.67 -12.33
N ASP A 161 -13.04 -8.49 -13.01
CA ASP A 161 -12.80 -9.93 -13.07
C ASP A 161 -11.58 -10.26 -13.95
N ASP A 162 -11.37 -9.52 -15.03
CA ASP A 162 -10.19 -9.67 -15.89
C ASP A 162 -8.93 -9.23 -15.15
N ALA A 163 -8.97 -8.08 -14.45
CA ALA A 163 -7.87 -7.59 -13.61
C ALA A 163 -7.50 -8.61 -12.52
N ARG A 164 -8.52 -9.23 -11.89
CA ARG A 164 -8.31 -10.29 -10.91
C ARG A 164 -7.61 -11.51 -11.53
N ASN A 165 -8.06 -11.95 -12.70
CA ASN A 165 -7.47 -13.09 -13.42
C ASN A 165 -6.01 -12.81 -13.80
N GLU A 166 -5.68 -11.58 -14.22
CA GLU A 166 -4.30 -11.19 -14.50
C GLU A 166 -3.42 -11.28 -13.25
N LEU A 167 -3.86 -10.72 -12.12
CA LEU A 167 -3.10 -10.78 -10.87
C LEU A 167 -2.98 -12.21 -10.31
N MET A 168 -3.94 -13.10 -10.57
CA MET A 168 -3.89 -14.50 -10.16
C MET A 168 -2.86 -15.33 -10.92
N LYS A 169 -2.22 -14.81 -11.96
CA LYS A 169 -1.07 -15.46 -12.62
C LYS A 169 0.16 -15.50 -11.71
N ILE A 170 0.26 -14.59 -10.75
CA ILE A 170 1.33 -14.60 -9.74
C ILE A 170 1.06 -15.76 -8.79
N LYS A 171 2.09 -16.56 -8.54
CA LYS A 171 2.00 -17.65 -7.57
C LYS A 171 1.83 -17.12 -6.15
N GLY A 172 0.80 -17.60 -5.44
CA GLY A 172 0.61 -17.22 -4.05
C GLY A 172 -0.82 -17.26 -3.56
#